data_cdf1c6b9a4daabbea7d42dd067fdc514
#
_entry.id   cdf1c6b9a4daabbea7d42dd067fdc514
#
_cell.length_a   1.000
_cell.length_b   1.000
_cell.length_c   1.000
_cell.angle_alpha   90.00
_cell.angle_beta   90.00
_cell.angle_gamma   90.00
#
_symmetry.space_group_name_H-M   'P 1'
#
loop_
_entity.id
_entity.type
_entity.pdbx_description
1 polymer ?
#
loop_
_entity_poly.entity_id
_entity_poly.type
_entity_poly.pdbx_seq_one_letter_code
_entity_poly.pdbx_strand_id
1 'polypeptide(L)'
;MRIHRIAVAAALASLSINASLAHEVEEGKGTLGKVSFANSCDAKVQAELQRAVAMLHSFWFSAGEKAFRHVLEDDPACGVATFGIAAILMNNPLAGQGSSPKAAEAAQAALDQGQRVGAKTQRERDYIAAVAAYYADFANRPERARQASRAQAFEALAARYPDDDEAQIFAALYVAGTQSQADQTYAAYLKAAGTLEKMFVKYPDHPGIAHYLIHSYDAPPIAEKGLPAARRYAGIAPDAPHALHMPSHIFTRVGAWQDSIAINRRSADVAKKDNDGTGAFHAADYMVYAQLQLGRDQDARRVLDEFAGVSADPAVQAGPYAAAAMPARMALERGDWTAAAQLAQQGSRFPFCDAITTFSRALGAARGGNVAAAETEAQTLATQHKALVEAKNNYWATEVEIQRTAIAGWIALAHGQSVEALRLMGAAADLEDRNEKHIVTPGRMVPARELLGEMLMELKQPGAALVEFERSQVREPNRFRSIAGAALAADVSGDRAKAKRLYARLLELARDADSPRPELERAKAYVAAG
;
A
#
# COMPACT_ATOMS: atom_id res chain seq x y z
N MET A 1 -1.57 8.79 91.44
CA MET A 1 -2.83 8.60 90.68
C MET A 1 -2.75 9.49 89.42
N ARG A 2 -2.40 8.96 88.28
CA ARG A 2 -2.44 9.63 87.00
C ARG A 2 -3.09 8.69 86.00
N ILE A 3 -4.23 9.05 85.48
CA ILE A 3 -5.05 8.34 84.52
C ILE A 3 -4.47 8.66 83.14
N HIS A 4 -4.03 7.59 82.43
CA HIS A 4 -3.61 7.73 81.03
C HIS A 4 -4.81 7.47 80.12
N ARG A 5 -5.20 8.45 79.34
CA ARG A 5 -6.17 8.32 78.26
C ARG A 5 -5.45 7.77 77.04
N ILE A 6 -5.91 6.61 76.59
CA ILE A 6 -5.47 6.01 75.31
C ILE A 6 -6.38 6.61 74.23
N ALA A 7 -5.81 7.35 73.30
CA ALA A 7 -6.47 7.79 72.07
C ALA A 7 -6.34 6.72 71.01
N VAL A 8 -7.49 6.15 70.58
CA VAL A 8 -7.59 5.24 69.43
C VAL A 8 -7.68 6.12 68.16
N ALA A 9 -6.64 6.12 67.35
CA ALA A 9 -6.65 6.73 66.01
C ALA A 9 -7.26 5.71 65.02
N ALA A 10 -8.46 6.01 64.54
CA ALA A 10 -9.05 5.28 63.41
C ALA A 10 -8.42 5.75 62.11
N ALA A 11 -7.61 4.90 61.47
CA ALA A 11 -7.09 5.10 60.13
C ALA A 11 -8.18 4.77 59.11
N LEU A 12 -8.78 5.82 58.54
CA LEU A 12 -9.59 5.71 57.32
C LEU A 12 -8.68 5.44 56.14
N ALA A 13 -8.62 4.19 55.68
CA ALA A 13 -8.03 3.83 54.41
C ALA A 13 -8.96 4.27 53.29
N SER A 14 -8.68 5.39 52.65
CA SER A 14 -9.30 5.80 51.40
C SER A 14 -8.79 4.87 50.27
N LEU A 15 -9.61 3.90 49.89
CA LEU A 15 -9.44 3.19 48.62
C LEU A 15 -9.70 4.21 47.49
N SER A 16 -8.65 4.71 46.93
CA SER A 16 -8.70 5.39 45.64
C SER A 16 -8.98 4.32 44.57
N ILE A 17 -10.23 4.18 44.19
CA ILE A 17 -10.61 3.49 42.97
C ILE A 17 -10.13 4.37 41.83
N ASN A 18 -8.95 4.07 41.30
CA ASN A 18 -8.53 4.53 39.96
C ASN A 18 -9.49 3.85 38.96
N ALA A 19 -10.63 4.49 38.71
CA ALA A 19 -11.40 4.24 37.52
C ALA A 19 -10.47 4.69 36.35
N SER A 20 -9.79 3.72 35.74
CA SER A 20 -9.25 3.87 34.41
C SER A 20 -10.46 4.17 33.52
N LEU A 21 -10.69 5.44 33.25
CA LEU A 21 -11.49 5.89 32.14
C LEU A 21 -10.70 5.46 30.88
N ALA A 22 -10.80 4.17 30.54
CA ALA A 22 -10.68 3.78 29.15
C ALA A 22 -11.71 4.66 28.44
N HIS A 23 -11.24 5.59 27.63
CA HIS A 23 -12.05 6.20 26.61
C HIS A 23 -12.49 5.04 25.73
N GLU A 24 -13.67 4.47 26.00
CA GLU A 24 -14.44 3.79 24.98
C GLU A 24 -14.64 4.85 23.89
N VAL A 25 -13.80 4.81 22.87
CA VAL A 25 -14.11 5.44 21.59
C VAL A 25 -15.49 4.90 21.26
N GLU A 26 -16.50 5.77 21.19
CA GLU A 26 -17.84 5.38 20.74
C GLU A 26 -17.68 4.82 19.34
N GLU A 27 -17.32 3.55 19.24
CA GLU A 27 -17.17 2.78 18.00
C GLU A 27 -18.56 2.79 17.36
N GLY A 28 -18.79 3.72 16.45
CA GLY A 28 -20.02 3.64 15.72
C GLY A 28 -20.67 4.93 15.22
N LYS A 29 -20.15 6.14 15.49
CA LYS A 29 -20.81 7.40 15.06
C LYS A 29 -20.18 8.12 13.87
N GLY A 30 -19.14 7.57 13.22
CA GLY A 30 -18.47 8.23 12.12
C GLY A 30 -19.25 8.21 10.79
N THR A 31 -18.91 9.13 9.90
CA THR A 31 -19.43 9.20 8.52
C THR A 31 -18.70 8.20 7.64
N LEU A 32 -19.42 7.22 7.08
CA LEU A 32 -18.90 6.12 6.26
C LEU A 32 -19.50 6.09 4.84
N GLY A 33 -20.16 7.16 4.43
CA GLY A 33 -20.91 7.19 3.17
C GLY A 33 -22.29 6.54 3.27
N LYS A 34 -22.86 6.16 2.14
CA LYS A 34 -24.21 5.59 2.05
C LYS A 34 -24.17 4.23 1.38
N VAL A 35 -24.67 3.21 2.09
CA VAL A 35 -24.83 1.84 1.61
C VAL A 35 -26.30 1.47 1.68
N SER A 36 -26.76 0.62 0.79
CA SER A 36 -28.13 0.10 0.77
C SER A 36 -28.12 -1.42 0.53
N PHE A 37 -27.75 -2.17 1.55
CA PHE A 37 -27.72 -3.64 1.51
C PHE A 37 -29.08 -4.20 1.96
N ALA A 38 -29.91 -4.59 0.99
CA ALA A 38 -31.23 -5.18 1.27
C ALA A 38 -31.08 -6.49 2.06
N ASN A 39 -31.85 -6.64 3.13
CA ASN A 39 -31.81 -7.81 3.99
C ASN A 39 -33.15 -8.02 4.72
N SER A 40 -33.30 -9.19 5.37
CA SER A 40 -34.52 -9.60 6.07
C SER A 40 -34.34 -9.68 7.60
N CYS A 41 -33.27 -9.08 8.14
CA CYS A 41 -32.99 -9.03 9.56
C CYS A 41 -33.99 -8.14 10.32
N ASP A 42 -34.02 -8.22 11.64
CA ASP A 42 -34.90 -7.42 12.48
C ASP A 42 -34.71 -5.91 12.25
N ALA A 43 -35.79 -5.16 12.36
CA ALA A 43 -35.76 -3.70 12.16
C ALA A 43 -34.77 -2.99 13.08
N LYS A 44 -34.54 -3.51 14.30
CA LYS A 44 -33.63 -2.92 15.29
C LYS A 44 -32.16 -2.96 14.90
N VAL A 45 -31.74 -3.92 14.04
CA VAL A 45 -30.34 -4.07 13.60
C VAL A 45 -30.07 -3.49 12.21
N GLN A 46 -31.08 -2.93 11.52
CA GLN A 46 -30.91 -2.45 10.15
C GLN A 46 -29.83 -1.38 10.00
N ALA A 47 -29.82 -0.38 10.88
CA ALA A 47 -28.85 0.70 10.86
C ALA A 47 -27.42 0.17 11.07
N GLU A 48 -27.23 -0.73 12.04
CA GLU A 48 -25.94 -1.33 12.35
C GLU A 48 -25.44 -2.23 11.21
N LEU A 49 -26.32 -3.02 10.59
CA LEU A 49 -25.95 -3.87 9.46
C LEU A 49 -25.49 -3.03 8.24
N GLN A 50 -26.22 -1.95 7.89
CA GLN A 50 -25.79 -1.04 6.81
C GLN A 50 -24.41 -0.43 7.11
N ARG A 51 -24.19 -0.05 8.36
CA ARG A 51 -22.93 0.48 8.83
C ARG A 51 -21.80 -0.55 8.76
N ALA A 52 -22.05 -1.79 9.18
CA ALA A 52 -21.08 -2.89 9.08
C ALA A 52 -20.68 -3.16 7.62
N VAL A 53 -21.64 -3.09 6.68
CA VAL A 53 -21.36 -3.22 5.24
C VAL A 53 -20.53 -2.02 4.73
N ALA A 54 -20.80 -0.79 5.18
CA ALA A 54 -19.99 0.37 4.83
C ALA A 54 -18.53 0.25 5.34
N MET A 55 -18.33 -0.30 6.55
CA MET A 55 -17.00 -0.61 7.09
C MET A 55 -16.29 -1.69 6.27
N LEU A 56 -17.02 -2.75 5.85
CA LEU A 56 -16.49 -3.78 4.95
C LEU A 56 -16.02 -3.18 3.62
N HIS A 57 -16.82 -2.31 3.01
CA HIS A 57 -16.45 -1.61 1.78
C HIS A 57 -15.25 -0.67 1.94
N SER A 58 -15.06 -0.12 3.13
CA SER A 58 -13.93 0.76 3.44
C SER A 58 -12.70 0.00 3.96
N PHE A 59 -12.73 -1.33 4.01
CA PHE A 59 -11.68 -2.21 4.57
C PHE A 59 -11.31 -1.84 6.02
N TRP A 60 -12.25 -1.30 6.76
CA TRP A 60 -12.11 -1.11 8.20
C TRP A 60 -12.51 -2.40 8.93
N PHE A 61 -11.65 -3.43 8.76
CA PHE A 61 -11.99 -4.80 9.07
C PHE A 61 -12.23 -5.06 10.56
N SER A 62 -11.42 -4.47 11.45
CA SER A 62 -11.56 -4.67 12.90
C SER A 62 -12.89 -4.14 13.43
N ALA A 63 -13.28 -2.94 13.05
CA ALA A 63 -14.56 -2.34 13.42
C ALA A 63 -15.74 -3.05 12.72
N GLY A 64 -15.58 -3.39 11.44
CA GLY A 64 -16.62 -4.10 10.68
C GLY A 64 -16.93 -5.49 11.23
N GLU A 65 -15.91 -6.26 11.63
CA GLU A 65 -16.13 -7.59 12.24
C GLU A 65 -16.92 -7.48 13.55
N LYS A 66 -16.56 -6.54 14.43
CA LYS A 66 -17.30 -6.28 15.67
C LYS A 66 -18.75 -5.89 15.39
N ALA A 67 -18.98 -4.99 14.43
CA ALA A 67 -20.32 -4.56 14.05
C ALA A 67 -21.18 -5.72 13.52
N PHE A 68 -20.66 -6.59 12.64
CA PHE A 68 -21.40 -7.78 12.19
C PHE A 68 -21.68 -8.78 13.32
N ARG A 69 -20.76 -8.96 14.27
CA ARG A 69 -20.98 -9.82 15.45
C ARG A 69 -22.04 -9.24 16.36
N HIS A 70 -22.04 -7.93 16.60
CA HIS A 70 -23.06 -7.25 17.37
C HIS A 70 -24.46 -7.38 16.74
N VAL A 71 -24.55 -7.29 15.40
CA VAL A 71 -25.80 -7.59 14.68
C VAL A 71 -26.31 -8.99 15.00
N LEU A 72 -25.43 -10.02 15.08
CA LEU A 72 -25.82 -11.39 15.42
C LEU A 72 -26.15 -11.58 16.91
N GLU A 73 -25.59 -10.79 17.80
CA GLU A 73 -25.94 -10.78 19.22
C GLU A 73 -27.36 -10.23 19.41
N ASP A 74 -27.67 -9.13 18.71
CA ASP A 74 -28.98 -8.49 18.79
C ASP A 74 -30.07 -9.23 18.00
N ASP A 75 -29.75 -9.73 16.80
CA ASP A 75 -30.64 -10.56 15.98
C ASP A 75 -29.95 -11.87 15.57
N PRO A 76 -30.01 -12.91 16.43
CA PRO A 76 -29.42 -14.22 16.11
C PRO A 76 -29.99 -14.87 14.83
N ALA A 77 -31.12 -14.40 14.32
CA ALA A 77 -31.75 -14.88 13.09
C ALA A 77 -31.26 -14.14 11.82
N CYS A 78 -30.39 -13.12 11.97
CA CYS A 78 -29.82 -12.37 10.86
C CYS A 78 -28.66 -13.15 10.19
N GLY A 79 -28.95 -14.28 9.58
CA GLY A 79 -27.93 -15.18 8.99
C GLY A 79 -27.01 -14.50 7.98
N VAL A 80 -27.49 -13.46 7.27
CA VAL A 80 -26.68 -12.75 6.27
C VAL A 80 -25.51 -11.97 6.88
N ALA A 81 -25.54 -11.62 8.16
CA ALA A 81 -24.41 -10.97 8.83
C ALA A 81 -23.14 -11.85 8.83
N THR A 82 -23.29 -13.18 8.76
CA THR A 82 -22.16 -14.12 8.68
C THR A 82 -21.39 -14.00 7.35
N PHE A 83 -22.06 -13.55 6.26
CA PHE A 83 -21.39 -13.17 5.02
C PHE A 83 -20.33 -12.10 5.26
N GLY A 84 -20.70 -11.02 5.99
CA GLY A 84 -19.79 -9.93 6.29
C GLY A 84 -18.59 -10.37 7.13
N ILE A 85 -18.80 -11.19 8.14
CA ILE A 85 -17.73 -11.77 8.97
C ILE A 85 -16.76 -12.59 8.09
N ALA A 86 -17.29 -13.50 7.27
CA ALA A 86 -16.48 -14.32 6.38
C ALA A 86 -15.73 -13.47 5.34
N ALA A 87 -16.36 -12.40 4.80
CA ALA A 87 -15.74 -11.49 3.87
C ALA A 87 -14.56 -10.72 4.49
N ILE A 88 -14.68 -10.29 5.75
CA ILE A 88 -13.60 -9.62 6.49
C ILE A 88 -12.43 -10.57 6.77
N LEU A 89 -12.72 -11.79 7.21
CA LEU A 89 -11.70 -12.78 7.56
C LEU A 89 -10.88 -13.30 6.36
N MET A 90 -11.27 -12.97 5.13
CA MET A 90 -10.43 -13.15 3.94
C MET A 90 -9.24 -12.19 3.87
N ASN A 91 -9.21 -11.15 4.68
CA ASN A 91 -8.26 -10.04 4.58
C ASN A 91 -8.46 -9.23 3.28
N ASN A 92 -7.53 -8.30 2.97
CA ASN A 92 -7.64 -7.43 1.79
C ASN A 92 -7.63 -8.27 0.49
N PRO A 93 -8.75 -8.30 -0.25
CA PRO A 93 -8.90 -9.12 -1.45
C PRO A 93 -8.01 -8.69 -2.62
N LEU A 94 -7.41 -7.49 -2.53
CA LEU A 94 -6.57 -6.89 -3.57
C LEU A 94 -5.07 -7.00 -3.27
N ALA A 95 -4.71 -7.33 -2.00
CA ALA A 95 -3.32 -7.45 -1.56
C ALA A 95 -2.68 -8.83 -1.81
N GLY A 96 -3.45 -9.83 -2.22
CA GLY A 96 -2.96 -11.17 -2.55
C GLY A 96 -2.45 -12.02 -1.39
N GLN A 97 -2.56 -11.54 -0.13
CA GLN A 97 -2.14 -12.30 1.06
C GLN A 97 -3.12 -13.41 1.44
N GLY A 98 -4.42 -13.14 1.29
CA GLY A 98 -5.49 -14.05 1.66
C GLY A 98 -5.66 -14.25 3.17
N SER A 99 -6.53 -15.20 3.52
CA SER A 99 -6.84 -15.59 4.88
C SER A 99 -5.72 -16.43 5.49
N SER A 100 -5.41 -16.20 6.77
CA SER A 100 -4.59 -17.14 7.54
C SER A 100 -5.39 -18.43 7.87
N PRO A 101 -4.74 -19.57 8.16
CA PRO A 101 -5.46 -20.78 8.56
C PRO A 101 -6.42 -20.55 9.72
N LYS A 102 -6.00 -19.81 10.77
CA LYS A 102 -6.83 -19.46 11.90
C LYS A 102 -8.05 -18.59 11.52
N ALA A 103 -7.85 -17.60 10.66
CA ALA A 103 -8.93 -16.76 10.16
C ALA A 103 -9.90 -17.57 9.27
N ALA A 104 -9.39 -18.52 8.47
CA ALA A 104 -10.22 -19.40 7.66
C ALA A 104 -11.09 -20.34 8.51
N GLU A 105 -10.57 -20.87 9.61
CA GLU A 105 -11.35 -21.65 10.59
C GLU A 105 -12.47 -20.80 11.20
N ALA A 106 -12.16 -19.57 11.61
CA ALA A 106 -13.16 -18.65 12.16
C ALA A 106 -14.23 -18.26 11.13
N ALA A 107 -13.83 -18.06 9.87
CA ALA A 107 -14.76 -17.79 8.77
C ALA A 107 -15.67 -19.00 8.49
N GLN A 108 -15.12 -20.21 8.49
CA GLN A 108 -15.92 -21.43 8.33
C GLN A 108 -16.93 -21.58 9.45
N ALA A 109 -16.53 -21.31 10.69
CA ALA A 109 -17.45 -21.35 11.84
C ALA A 109 -18.61 -20.33 11.69
N ALA A 110 -18.32 -19.12 11.18
CA ALA A 110 -19.34 -18.12 10.88
C ALA A 110 -20.29 -18.58 9.76
N LEU A 111 -19.75 -19.15 8.68
CA LEU A 111 -20.53 -19.70 7.56
C LEU A 111 -21.44 -20.86 8.02
N ASP A 112 -20.94 -21.76 8.84
CA ASP A 112 -21.71 -22.86 9.42
C ASP A 112 -22.83 -22.32 10.35
N GLN A 113 -22.57 -21.24 11.08
CA GLN A 113 -23.59 -20.55 11.85
C GLN A 113 -24.67 -19.98 10.92
N GLY A 114 -24.29 -19.27 9.87
CA GLY A 114 -25.22 -18.70 8.88
C GLY A 114 -26.10 -19.77 8.22
N GLN A 115 -25.53 -20.94 7.92
CA GLN A 115 -26.29 -22.07 7.39
C GLN A 115 -27.26 -22.68 8.39
N ARG A 116 -26.86 -22.82 9.67
CA ARG A 116 -27.72 -23.35 10.74
C ARG A 116 -28.89 -22.43 11.06
N VAL A 117 -28.63 -21.13 11.18
CA VAL A 117 -29.64 -20.12 11.44
C VAL A 117 -30.56 -19.95 10.24
N GLY A 118 -30.00 -20.05 9.05
CA GLY A 118 -30.66 -19.83 7.78
C GLY A 118 -30.95 -18.33 7.54
N ALA A 119 -30.73 -17.89 6.31
CA ALA A 119 -31.21 -16.58 5.87
C ALA A 119 -32.62 -16.71 5.31
N LYS A 120 -33.49 -15.72 5.57
CA LYS A 120 -34.91 -15.82 5.19
C LYS A 120 -35.13 -15.78 3.68
N THR A 121 -34.27 -15.06 2.95
CA THR A 121 -34.41 -14.92 1.49
C THR A 121 -33.39 -15.76 0.74
N GLN A 122 -33.70 -16.16 -0.51
CA GLN A 122 -32.76 -16.88 -1.36
C GLN A 122 -31.55 -16.00 -1.70
N ARG A 123 -31.75 -14.70 -1.90
CA ARG A 123 -30.68 -13.73 -2.14
C ARG A 123 -29.64 -13.77 -1.01
N GLU A 124 -30.05 -13.70 0.24
CA GLU A 124 -29.13 -13.73 1.39
C GLU A 124 -28.37 -15.05 1.48
N ARG A 125 -29.04 -16.18 1.22
CA ARG A 125 -28.37 -17.49 1.16
C ARG A 125 -27.31 -17.55 0.07
N ASP A 126 -27.58 -16.94 -1.08
CA ASP A 126 -26.67 -16.89 -2.21
C ASP A 126 -25.43 -15.99 -1.91
N TYR A 127 -25.56 -14.90 -1.13
CA TYR A 127 -24.41 -14.13 -0.64
C TYR A 127 -23.50 -14.97 0.27
N ILE A 128 -24.09 -15.72 1.20
CA ILE A 128 -23.35 -16.62 2.09
C ILE A 128 -22.63 -17.70 1.26
N ALA A 129 -23.31 -18.27 0.28
CA ALA A 129 -22.73 -19.29 -0.60
C ALA A 129 -21.60 -18.73 -1.47
N ALA A 130 -21.76 -17.50 -1.98
CA ALA A 130 -20.75 -16.86 -2.83
C ALA A 130 -19.45 -16.59 -2.05
N VAL A 131 -19.53 -16.12 -0.81
CA VAL A 131 -18.32 -15.93 0.01
C VAL A 131 -17.72 -17.26 0.44
N ALA A 132 -18.53 -18.30 0.69
CA ALA A 132 -18.07 -19.63 1.06
C ALA A 132 -17.23 -20.29 -0.05
N ALA A 133 -17.41 -19.92 -1.33
CA ALA A 133 -16.62 -20.42 -2.45
C ALA A 133 -15.12 -20.16 -2.31
N TYR A 134 -14.73 -19.10 -1.58
CA TYR A 134 -13.33 -18.84 -1.25
C TYR A 134 -12.76 -19.88 -0.28
N TYR A 135 -13.54 -20.30 0.72
CA TYR A 135 -13.09 -21.20 1.80
C TYR A 135 -13.19 -22.67 1.44
N ALA A 136 -13.90 -23.03 0.35
CA ALA A 136 -14.03 -24.41 -0.09
C ALA A 136 -12.65 -25.05 -0.33
N ASP A 137 -12.39 -26.19 0.33
CA ASP A 137 -11.10 -26.91 0.26
C ASP A 137 -9.87 -25.99 0.51
N PHE A 138 -9.98 -25.15 1.55
CA PHE A 138 -9.02 -24.08 1.84
C PHE A 138 -7.58 -24.57 1.94
N ALA A 139 -7.35 -25.71 2.61
CA ALA A 139 -6.01 -26.24 2.88
C ALA A 139 -5.26 -26.69 1.61
N ASN A 140 -5.99 -27.15 0.58
CA ASN A 140 -5.40 -27.75 -0.61
C ASN A 140 -5.35 -26.80 -1.81
N ARG A 141 -6.01 -25.64 -1.73
CA ARG A 141 -6.09 -24.69 -2.83
C ARG A 141 -5.19 -23.48 -2.61
N PRO A 142 -4.35 -23.10 -3.60
CA PRO A 142 -3.56 -21.89 -3.50
C PRO A 142 -4.46 -20.64 -3.51
N GLU A 143 -3.97 -19.56 -2.91
CA GLU A 143 -4.71 -18.29 -2.76
C GLU A 143 -5.33 -17.81 -4.08
N ARG A 144 -4.55 -17.83 -5.16
CA ARG A 144 -5.04 -17.39 -6.49
C ARG A 144 -6.25 -18.19 -6.98
N ALA A 145 -6.29 -19.51 -6.71
CA ALA A 145 -7.43 -20.34 -7.08
C ALA A 145 -8.67 -20.04 -6.21
N ARG A 146 -8.46 -19.75 -4.92
CA ARG A 146 -9.53 -19.31 -4.01
C ARG A 146 -10.14 -17.98 -4.45
N GLN A 147 -9.28 -16.99 -4.79
CA GLN A 147 -9.71 -15.70 -5.32
C GLN A 147 -10.51 -15.83 -6.61
N ALA A 148 -10.05 -16.66 -7.55
CA ALA A 148 -10.78 -16.91 -8.80
C ALA A 148 -12.17 -17.51 -8.56
N SER A 149 -12.28 -18.49 -7.66
CA SER A 149 -13.57 -19.12 -7.33
C SER A 149 -14.54 -18.14 -6.69
N ARG A 150 -14.06 -17.27 -5.79
CA ARG A 150 -14.85 -16.19 -5.20
C ARG A 150 -15.34 -15.21 -6.27
N ALA A 151 -14.45 -14.76 -7.16
CA ALA A 151 -14.81 -13.84 -8.22
C ALA A 151 -15.92 -14.45 -9.12
N GLN A 152 -15.76 -15.72 -9.54
CA GLN A 152 -16.77 -16.44 -10.31
C GLN A 152 -18.11 -16.55 -9.57
N ALA A 153 -18.08 -16.84 -8.26
CA ALA A 153 -19.30 -16.96 -7.45
C ALA A 153 -20.04 -15.63 -7.35
N PHE A 154 -19.32 -14.51 -7.16
CA PHE A 154 -19.96 -13.19 -7.12
C PHE A 154 -20.40 -12.68 -8.50
N GLU A 155 -19.72 -13.05 -9.58
CA GLU A 155 -20.22 -12.79 -10.94
C GLU A 155 -21.53 -13.56 -11.22
N ALA A 156 -21.61 -14.83 -10.77
CA ALA A 156 -22.84 -15.60 -10.87
C ALA A 156 -23.97 -15.01 -9.99
N LEU A 157 -23.64 -14.52 -8.79
CA LEU A 157 -24.59 -13.81 -7.92
C LEU A 157 -25.11 -12.54 -8.61
N ALA A 158 -24.23 -11.71 -9.14
CA ALA A 158 -24.58 -10.48 -9.86
C ALA A 158 -25.43 -10.76 -11.12
N ALA A 159 -25.14 -11.85 -11.84
CA ALA A 159 -25.93 -12.26 -13.00
C ALA A 159 -27.33 -12.77 -12.59
N ARG A 160 -27.45 -13.43 -11.44
CA ARG A 160 -28.73 -13.92 -10.91
C ARG A 160 -29.62 -12.79 -10.39
N TYR A 161 -29.00 -11.72 -9.87
CA TYR A 161 -29.68 -10.55 -9.30
C TYR A 161 -29.22 -9.27 -10.01
N PRO A 162 -29.62 -9.05 -11.28
CA PRO A 162 -29.12 -7.92 -12.09
C PRO A 162 -29.48 -6.54 -11.52
N ASP A 163 -30.56 -6.47 -10.73
CA ASP A 163 -31.02 -5.24 -10.07
C ASP A 163 -30.42 -5.05 -8.66
N ASP A 164 -29.60 -5.97 -8.21
CA ASP A 164 -28.90 -5.88 -6.92
C ASP A 164 -27.58 -5.14 -7.10
N ASP A 165 -27.58 -3.83 -6.85
CA ASP A 165 -26.41 -2.98 -7.01
C ASP A 165 -25.23 -3.43 -6.13
N GLU A 166 -25.49 -3.93 -4.90
CA GLU A 166 -24.45 -4.43 -4.01
C GLU A 166 -23.79 -5.71 -4.55
N ALA A 167 -24.57 -6.60 -5.18
CA ALA A 167 -24.01 -7.78 -5.85
C ALA A 167 -23.09 -7.37 -7.01
N GLN A 168 -23.46 -6.35 -7.79
CA GLN A 168 -22.61 -5.80 -8.85
C GLN A 168 -21.31 -5.19 -8.30
N ILE A 169 -21.40 -4.44 -7.20
CA ILE A 169 -20.24 -3.79 -6.55
C ILE A 169 -19.28 -4.83 -5.98
N PHE A 170 -19.77 -5.84 -5.26
CA PHE A 170 -18.92 -6.93 -4.75
C PHE A 170 -18.33 -7.79 -5.87
N ALA A 171 -19.08 -8.07 -6.94
CA ALA A 171 -18.54 -8.78 -8.10
C ALA A 171 -17.37 -7.99 -8.73
N ALA A 172 -17.52 -6.68 -8.90
CA ALA A 172 -16.46 -5.83 -9.42
C ALA A 172 -15.21 -5.84 -8.51
N LEU A 173 -15.38 -5.72 -7.17
CA LEU A 173 -14.28 -5.85 -6.23
C LEU A 173 -13.50 -7.15 -6.42
N TYR A 174 -14.22 -8.27 -6.43
CA TYR A 174 -13.56 -9.57 -6.46
C TYR A 174 -12.98 -9.91 -7.83
N VAL A 175 -13.56 -9.39 -8.92
CA VAL A 175 -12.94 -9.44 -10.25
C VAL A 175 -11.64 -8.63 -10.27
N ALA A 176 -11.62 -7.40 -9.75
CA ALA A 176 -10.40 -6.61 -9.63
C ALA A 176 -9.30 -7.35 -8.85
N GLY A 177 -9.67 -8.07 -7.78
CA GLY A 177 -8.75 -8.90 -6.99
C GLY A 177 -8.09 -10.06 -7.74
N THR A 178 -8.56 -10.41 -8.93
CA THR A 178 -7.93 -11.44 -9.79
C THR A 178 -6.83 -10.87 -10.70
N GLN A 179 -6.64 -9.55 -10.77
CA GLN A 179 -5.63 -8.92 -11.61
C GLN A 179 -4.22 -9.39 -11.24
N SER A 180 -3.48 -9.85 -12.22
CA SER A 180 -2.07 -10.21 -12.05
C SER A 180 -1.20 -8.98 -12.30
N GLN A 181 -0.16 -8.76 -11.48
CA GLN A 181 0.83 -7.71 -11.69
C GLN A 181 1.63 -7.89 -12.98
N ALA A 182 1.69 -9.12 -13.52
CA ALA A 182 2.32 -9.42 -14.80
C ALA A 182 1.38 -9.21 -16.01
N ASP A 183 0.08 -9.01 -15.78
CA ASP A 183 -0.89 -8.76 -16.85
C ASP A 183 -1.06 -7.25 -17.08
N GLN A 184 -0.36 -6.74 -18.08
CA GLN A 184 -0.39 -5.32 -18.46
C GLN A 184 -1.51 -4.97 -19.44
N THR A 185 -2.42 -5.89 -19.71
CA THR A 185 -3.69 -5.57 -20.37
C THR A 185 -4.69 -4.95 -19.40
N TYR A 186 -4.46 -5.15 -18.08
CA TYR A 186 -5.34 -4.69 -16.99
C TYR A 186 -6.79 -5.16 -17.16
N ALA A 187 -7.00 -6.32 -17.77
CA ALA A 187 -8.33 -6.77 -18.18
C ALA A 187 -9.30 -6.89 -17.02
N ALA A 188 -8.85 -7.44 -15.87
CA ALA A 188 -9.71 -7.57 -14.69
C ALA A 188 -10.02 -6.19 -14.07
N TYR A 189 -9.04 -5.29 -13.99
CA TYR A 189 -9.25 -3.92 -13.52
C TYR A 189 -10.23 -3.15 -14.40
N LEU A 190 -10.04 -3.17 -15.72
CA LEU A 190 -10.92 -2.48 -16.67
C LEU A 190 -12.34 -3.04 -16.69
N LYS A 191 -12.50 -4.37 -16.52
CA LYS A 191 -13.80 -5.01 -16.38
C LYS A 191 -14.52 -4.52 -15.12
N ALA A 192 -13.84 -4.49 -13.97
CA ALA A 192 -14.38 -3.98 -12.72
C ALA A 192 -14.75 -2.49 -12.84
N ALA A 193 -13.83 -1.67 -13.36
CA ALA A 193 -14.06 -0.25 -13.57
C ALA A 193 -15.28 0.04 -14.43
N GLY A 194 -15.50 -0.71 -15.51
CA GLY A 194 -16.65 -0.53 -16.39
C GLY A 194 -18.01 -0.71 -15.70
N THR A 195 -18.09 -1.56 -14.66
CA THR A 195 -19.26 -1.67 -13.79
C THR A 195 -19.32 -0.52 -12.79
N LEU A 196 -18.19 -0.26 -12.11
CA LEU A 196 -18.13 0.72 -11.02
C LEU A 196 -18.33 2.17 -11.49
N GLU A 197 -17.89 2.54 -12.69
CA GLU A 197 -18.13 3.89 -13.25
C GLU A 197 -19.61 4.21 -13.38
N LYS A 198 -20.41 3.24 -13.86
CA LYS A 198 -21.88 3.40 -13.97
C LYS A 198 -22.50 3.58 -12.59
N MET A 199 -22.04 2.80 -11.62
CA MET A 199 -22.50 2.88 -10.23
C MET A 199 -22.05 4.18 -9.55
N PHE A 200 -20.87 4.72 -9.86
CA PHE A 200 -20.38 5.98 -9.29
C PHE A 200 -21.23 7.19 -9.67
N VAL A 201 -21.81 7.17 -10.88
CA VAL A 201 -22.78 8.18 -11.30
C VAL A 201 -24.09 8.03 -10.52
N LYS A 202 -24.56 6.80 -10.33
CA LYS A 202 -25.83 6.49 -9.65
C LYS A 202 -25.74 6.71 -8.12
N TYR A 203 -24.61 6.32 -7.51
CA TYR A 203 -24.39 6.35 -6.06
C TYR A 203 -23.07 7.04 -5.71
N PRO A 204 -23.01 8.37 -5.87
CA PRO A 204 -21.75 9.11 -5.73
C PRO A 204 -21.17 9.12 -4.30
N ASP A 205 -21.97 8.77 -3.29
CA ASP A 205 -21.57 8.73 -1.88
C ASP A 205 -21.38 7.31 -1.35
N HIS A 206 -21.37 6.30 -2.24
CA HIS A 206 -21.14 4.92 -1.84
C HIS A 206 -19.63 4.64 -1.64
N PRO A 207 -19.18 4.22 -0.44
CA PRO A 207 -17.76 4.09 -0.13
C PRO A 207 -17.06 3.04 -0.99
N GLY A 208 -17.68 1.87 -1.19
CA GLY A 208 -17.09 0.77 -1.96
C GLY A 208 -16.85 1.12 -3.42
N ILE A 209 -17.74 1.89 -4.04
CA ILE A 209 -17.60 2.26 -5.45
C ILE A 209 -16.36 3.13 -5.66
N ALA A 210 -16.22 4.21 -4.87
CA ALA A 210 -15.05 5.09 -4.97
C ALA A 210 -13.75 4.35 -4.65
N HIS A 211 -13.76 3.52 -3.60
CA HIS A 211 -12.64 2.71 -3.18
C HIS A 211 -12.17 1.75 -4.30
N TYR A 212 -13.11 0.99 -4.85
CA TYR A 212 -12.77 -0.04 -5.83
C TYR A 212 -12.39 0.54 -7.20
N LEU A 213 -12.90 1.74 -7.56
CA LEU A 213 -12.41 2.49 -8.72
C LEU A 213 -10.96 2.92 -8.55
N ILE A 214 -10.56 3.39 -7.36
CA ILE A 214 -9.15 3.71 -7.08
C ILE A 214 -8.27 2.50 -7.34
N HIS A 215 -8.62 1.34 -6.80
CA HIS A 215 -7.85 0.12 -7.03
C HIS A 215 -7.87 -0.34 -8.49
N SER A 216 -9.01 -0.22 -9.18
CA SER A 216 -9.14 -0.61 -10.59
C SER A 216 -8.34 0.29 -11.53
N TYR A 217 -7.93 1.47 -11.08
CA TYR A 217 -7.12 2.40 -11.83
C TYR A 217 -5.69 2.59 -11.28
N ASP A 218 -5.28 1.80 -10.27
CA ASP A 218 -3.90 1.86 -9.71
C ASP A 218 -2.87 1.19 -10.63
N ALA A 219 -2.80 1.65 -11.88
CA ALA A 219 -1.79 1.25 -12.86
C ALA A 219 -1.41 2.42 -13.76
N PRO A 220 -0.12 2.56 -14.16
CA PRO A 220 0.40 3.76 -14.83
C PRO A 220 -0.44 4.26 -16.02
N PRO A 221 -0.83 3.42 -17.01
CA PRO A 221 -1.50 3.93 -18.21
C PRO A 221 -2.97 4.32 -17.99
N ILE A 222 -3.56 3.96 -16.84
CA ILE A 222 -4.98 4.18 -16.56
C ILE A 222 -5.23 5.02 -15.30
N ALA A 223 -4.18 5.41 -14.58
CA ALA A 223 -4.27 6.06 -13.26
C ALA A 223 -5.05 7.39 -13.28
N GLU A 224 -4.93 8.19 -14.34
CA GLU A 224 -5.64 9.47 -14.44
C GLU A 224 -7.17 9.30 -14.39
N LYS A 225 -7.69 8.17 -14.86
CA LYS A 225 -9.14 7.85 -14.78
C LYS A 225 -9.61 7.68 -13.33
N GLY A 226 -8.71 7.36 -12.41
CA GLY A 226 -9.01 7.21 -10.98
C GLY A 226 -9.12 8.53 -10.21
N LEU A 227 -8.67 9.66 -10.79
CA LEU A 227 -8.67 10.96 -10.10
C LEU A 227 -10.03 11.41 -9.58
N PRO A 228 -11.16 11.27 -10.31
CA PRO A 228 -12.47 11.66 -9.79
C PRO A 228 -12.86 10.90 -8.52
N ALA A 229 -12.61 9.59 -8.46
CA ALA A 229 -12.86 8.76 -7.28
C ALA A 229 -11.91 9.12 -6.13
N ALA A 230 -10.61 9.27 -6.41
CA ALA A 230 -9.60 9.64 -5.43
C ALA A 230 -9.91 10.97 -4.74
N ARG A 231 -10.30 12.00 -5.48
CA ARG A 231 -10.63 13.32 -4.93
C ARG A 231 -11.87 13.33 -4.04
N ARG A 232 -12.77 12.35 -4.20
CA ARG A 232 -14.03 12.28 -3.44
C ARG A 232 -13.97 11.35 -2.25
N TYR A 233 -13.23 10.24 -2.33
CA TYR A 233 -13.36 9.13 -1.38
C TYR A 233 -13.10 9.54 0.08
N ALA A 234 -12.08 10.35 0.34
CA ALA A 234 -11.80 10.86 1.68
C ALA A 234 -12.91 11.74 2.29
N GLY A 235 -13.79 12.29 1.46
CA GLY A 235 -14.99 13.03 1.88
C GLY A 235 -16.21 12.13 2.07
N ILE A 236 -16.23 10.95 1.42
CA ILE A 236 -17.32 9.98 1.55
C ILE A 236 -17.21 9.24 2.89
N ALA A 237 -16.01 8.75 3.25
CA ALA A 237 -15.77 7.96 4.47
C ALA A 237 -14.61 8.57 5.30
N PRO A 238 -14.75 9.79 5.82
CA PRO A 238 -13.67 10.53 6.49
C PRO A 238 -13.21 9.90 7.81
N ASP A 239 -13.98 9.01 8.41
CA ASP A 239 -13.67 8.37 9.68
C ASP A 239 -13.05 6.97 9.51
N ALA A 240 -12.99 6.45 8.29
CA ALA A 240 -12.29 5.19 8.01
C ALA A 240 -10.81 5.47 7.66
N PRO A 241 -9.83 4.98 8.47
CA PRO A 241 -8.40 5.27 8.22
C PRO A 241 -7.95 4.90 6.83
N HIS A 242 -8.34 3.71 6.35
CA HIS A 242 -7.99 3.23 5.02
C HIS A 242 -8.61 4.07 3.90
N ALA A 243 -9.84 4.60 4.07
CA ALA A 243 -10.47 5.49 3.09
C ALA A 243 -9.72 6.82 2.92
N LEU A 244 -9.07 7.29 3.98
CA LEU A 244 -8.20 8.47 3.92
C LEU A 244 -6.88 8.18 3.21
N HIS A 245 -6.35 6.95 3.30
CA HIS A 245 -5.13 6.54 2.62
C HIS A 245 -5.32 6.32 1.12
N MET A 246 -6.42 5.69 0.72
CA MET A 246 -6.64 5.18 -0.64
C MET A 246 -6.46 6.18 -1.78
N PRO A 247 -6.88 7.46 -1.67
CA PRO A 247 -6.62 8.43 -2.73
C PRO A 247 -5.15 8.56 -3.11
N SER A 248 -4.23 8.33 -2.18
CA SER A 248 -2.80 8.44 -2.40
C SER A 248 -2.25 7.40 -3.39
N HIS A 249 -2.93 6.28 -3.61
CA HIS A 249 -2.58 5.32 -4.65
C HIS A 249 -2.59 5.98 -6.02
N ILE A 250 -3.68 6.70 -6.34
CA ILE A 250 -3.81 7.43 -7.60
C ILE A 250 -2.90 8.66 -7.62
N PHE A 251 -2.87 9.46 -6.54
CA PHE A 251 -2.02 10.65 -6.47
C PHE A 251 -0.55 10.32 -6.71
N THR A 252 -0.08 9.20 -6.17
CA THR A 252 1.30 8.71 -6.38
C THR A 252 1.54 8.29 -7.82
N ARG A 253 0.57 7.59 -8.46
CA ARG A 253 0.69 7.19 -9.87
C ARG A 253 0.75 8.35 -10.84
N VAL A 254 0.08 9.46 -10.52
CA VAL A 254 0.09 10.66 -11.37
C VAL A 254 1.12 11.71 -10.92
N GLY A 255 1.89 11.43 -9.87
CA GLY A 255 2.91 12.34 -9.35
C GLY A 255 2.35 13.59 -8.68
N ALA A 256 1.14 13.50 -8.09
CA ALA A 256 0.49 14.56 -7.29
C ALA A 256 0.95 14.46 -5.82
N TRP A 257 2.21 14.82 -5.56
CA TRP A 257 2.89 14.56 -4.30
C TRP A 257 2.29 15.31 -3.13
N GLN A 258 1.89 16.58 -3.30
CA GLN A 258 1.27 17.38 -2.25
C GLN A 258 -0.06 16.75 -1.77
N ASP A 259 -0.89 16.28 -2.72
CA ASP A 259 -2.14 15.61 -2.41
C ASP A 259 -1.90 14.29 -1.66
N SER A 260 -0.86 13.53 -2.08
CA SER A 260 -0.45 12.30 -1.40
C SER A 260 -0.01 12.57 0.06
N ILE A 261 0.81 13.60 0.31
CA ILE A 261 1.23 13.98 1.66
C ILE A 261 0.04 14.37 2.52
N ALA A 262 -0.82 15.26 2.01
CA ALA A 262 -1.94 15.79 2.77
C ALA A 262 -2.92 14.70 3.21
N ILE A 263 -3.25 13.77 2.30
CA ILE A 263 -4.22 12.71 2.62
C ILE A 263 -3.63 11.65 3.54
N ASN A 264 -2.35 11.28 3.37
CA ASN A 264 -1.70 10.31 4.23
C ASN A 264 -1.44 10.86 5.64
N ARG A 265 -1.21 12.17 5.79
CA ARG A 265 -1.14 12.77 7.13
C ARG A 265 -2.45 12.56 7.88
N ARG A 266 -3.59 12.85 7.25
CA ARG A 266 -4.91 12.60 7.85
C ARG A 266 -5.12 11.12 8.18
N SER A 267 -4.75 10.22 7.26
CA SER A 267 -4.85 8.77 7.47
C SER A 267 -4.02 8.32 8.67
N ALA A 268 -2.76 8.75 8.75
CA ALA A 268 -1.86 8.40 9.85
C ALA A 268 -2.38 8.92 11.21
N ASP A 269 -2.94 10.13 11.24
CA ASP A 269 -3.46 10.74 12.47
C ASP A 269 -4.70 9.98 12.98
N VAL A 270 -5.59 9.53 12.09
CA VAL A 270 -6.75 8.70 12.46
C VAL A 270 -6.30 7.30 12.88
N ALA A 271 -5.42 6.65 12.10
CA ALA A 271 -4.90 5.32 12.42
C ALA A 271 -4.21 5.29 13.82
N LYS A 272 -3.45 6.34 14.18
CA LYS A 272 -2.86 6.45 15.52
C LYS A 272 -3.92 6.55 16.64
N LYS A 273 -5.01 7.30 16.42
CA LYS A 273 -6.11 7.39 17.39
C LYS A 273 -6.80 6.04 17.61
N ASP A 274 -6.89 5.23 16.56
CA ASP A 274 -7.49 3.90 16.58
C ASP A 274 -6.51 2.81 17.02
N ASN A 275 -5.28 3.17 17.42
CA ASN A 275 -4.18 2.25 17.73
C ASN A 275 -3.83 1.30 16.56
N ASP A 276 -4.13 1.70 15.31
CA ASP A 276 -3.70 1.00 14.11
C ASP A 276 -2.30 1.45 13.69
N GLY A 277 -1.28 0.92 14.36
CA GLY A 277 0.12 1.21 14.04
C GLY A 277 0.51 0.77 12.63
N THR A 278 -0.07 -0.31 12.11
CA THR A 278 0.20 -0.81 10.76
C THR A 278 -0.31 0.16 9.68
N GLY A 279 -1.55 0.63 9.79
CA GLY A 279 -2.10 1.64 8.90
C GLY A 279 -1.34 2.96 8.98
N ALA A 280 -0.93 3.36 10.20
CA ALA A 280 -0.14 4.56 10.41
C ALA A 280 1.25 4.48 9.73
N PHE A 281 1.97 3.34 9.84
CA PHE A 281 3.24 3.10 9.14
C PHE A 281 3.08 3.10 7.62
N HIS A 282 2.02 2.46 7.13
CA HIS A 282 1.75 2.42 5.70
C HIS A 282 1.53 3.81 5.11
N ALA A 283 0.76 4.67 5.79
CA ALA A 283 0.58 6.06 5.40
C ALA A 283 1.90 6.87 5.49
N ALA A 284 2.74 6.58 6.49
CA ALA A 284 4.03 7.25 6.68
C ALA A 284 5.00 6.97 5.52
N ASP A 285 5.07 5.72 4.99
CA ASP A 285 5.92 5.40 3.82
C ASP A 285 5.52 6.23 2.59
N TYR A 286 4.22 6.41 2.35
CA TYR A 286 3.74 7.28 1.27
C TYR A 286 4.11 8.75 1.48
N MET A 287 4.04 9.25 2.73
CA MET A 287 4.47 10.62 3.03
C MET A 287 5.97 10.81 2.81
N VAL A 288 6.81 9.91 3.33
CA VAL A 288 8.27 9.97 3.15
C VAL A 288 8.61 9.97 1.67
N TYR A 289 8.03 9.03 0.90
CA TYR A 289 8.26 8.96 -0.54
C TYR A 289 7.90 10.25 -1.25
N ALA A 290 6.69 10.77 -1.03
CA ALA A 290 6.20 11.98 -1.71
C ALA A 290 7.01 13.25 -1.31
N GLN A 291 7.42 13.38 -0.04
CA GLN A 291 8.25 14.49 0.42
C GLN A 291 9.62 14.48 -0.25
N LEU A 292 10.23 13.30 -0.41
CA LEU A 292 11.52 13.16 -1.10
C LEU A 292 11.41 13.52 -2.59
N GLN A 293 10.27 13.27 -3.25
CA GLN A 293 10.05 13.71 -4.62
C GLN A 293 9.91 15.24 -4.77
N LEU A 294 9.56 15.94 -3.68
CA LEU A 294 9.52 17.41 -3.63
C LEU A 294 10.82 18.05 -3.12
N GLY A 295 11.86 17.26 -2.82
CA GLY A 295 13.09 17.76 -2.20
C GLY A 295 12.92 18.20 -0.75
N ARG A 296 11.83 17.77 -0.06
CA ARG A 296 11.51 18.11 1.34
C ARG A 296 12.11 17.06 2.27
N ASP A 297 13.43 17.03 2.34
CA ASP A 297 14.19 15.99 3.05
C ASP A 297 14.06 16.10 4.56
N GLN A 298 13.97 17.33 5.09
CA GLN A 298 13.77 17.54 6.53
C GLN A 298 12.36 17.13 6.95
N ASP A 299 11.34 17.41 6.12
CA ASP A 299 9.98 16.95 6.36
C ASP A 299 9.90 15.42 6.35
N ALA A 300 10.56 14.77 5.38
CA ALA A 300 10.65 13.31 5.32
C ALA A 300 11.34 12.74 6.58
N ARG A 301 12.42 13.39 7.05
CA ARG A 301 13.10 13.02 8.28
C ARG A 301 12.18 13.15 9.49
N ARG A 302 11.43 14.26 9.61
CA ARG A 302 10.47 14.45 10.71
C ARG A 302 9.42 13.33 10.77
N VAL A 303 8.92 12.87 9.61
CA VAL A 303 8.01 11.72 9.58
C VAL A 303 8.71 10.47 10.10
N LEU A 304 9.94 10.20 9.65
CA LEU A 304 10.71 9.04 10.11
C LEU A 304 10.88 9.03 11.63
N ASP A 305 11.26 10.17 12.20
CA ASP A 305 11.49 10.34 13.63
C ASP A 305 10.17 10.22 14.43
N GLU A 306 9.06 10.77 13.91
CA GLU A 306 7.72 10.67 14.49
C GLU A 306 7.25 9.22 14.63
N PHE A 307 7.63 8.37 13.68
CA PHE A 307 7.18 6.97 13.63
C PHE A 307 8.17 5.99 14.28
N ALA A 308 9.35 6.44 14.72
CA ALA A 308 10.35 5.57 15.35
C ALA A 308 9.84 4.82 16.60
N GLY A 309 8.84 5.39 17.31
CA GLY A 309 8.24 4.76 18.50
C GLY A 309 6.89 4.08 18.26
N VAL A 310 6.40 4.05 17.02
CA VAL A 310 5.11 3.41 16.69
C VAL A 310 5.33 1.91 16.49
N SER A 311 4.44 1.08 17.04
CA SER A 311 4.49 -0.37 16.86
C SER A 311 3.48 -0.80 15.80
N ALA A 312 3.94 -1.50 14.76
CA ALA A 312 3.09 -2.14 13.76
C ALA A 312 2.95 -3.64 14.03
N ASP A 313 1.84 -4.24 13.58
CA ASP A 313 1.67 -5.70 13.67
C ASP A 313 2.70 -6.41 12.77
N PRO A 314 3.64 -7.19 13.33
CA PRO A 314 4.66 -7.88 12.56
C PRO A 314 4.09 -9.01 11.67
N ALA A 315 2.84 -9.39 11.85
CA ALA A 315 2.16 -10.40 11.03
C ALA A 315 1.56 -9.82 9.75
N VAL A 316 1.35 -8.50 9.69
CA VAL A 316 0.79 -7.79 8.54
C VAL A 316 1.91 -7.11 7.77
N GLN A 317 2.11 -7.50 6.50
CA GLN A 317 3.26 -7.10 5.68
C GLN A 317 3.49 -5.57 5.59
N ALA A 318 2.44 -4.76 5.65
CA ALA A 318 2.54 -3.32 5.43
C ALA A 318 3.42 -2.61 6.47
N GLY A 319 3.35 -3.03 7.74
CA GLY A 319 4.20 -2.48 8.81
C GLY A 319 5.69 -2.76 8.59
N PRO A 320 6.12 -4.02 8.53
CA PRO A 320 7.52 -4.39 8.25
C PRO A 320 8.05 -3.83 6.93
N TYR A 321 7.19 -3.75 5.89
CA TYR A 321 7.57 -3.14 4.62
C TYR A 321 7.92 -1.66 4.80
N ALA A 322 7.03 -0.88 5.39
CA ALA A 322 7.23 0.55 5.60
C ALA A 322 8.43 0.83 6.52
N ALA A 323 8.63 0.02 7.56
CA ALA A 323 9.77 0.14 8.47
C ALA A 323 11.11 -0.05 7.74
N ALA A 324 11.20 -0.97 6.78
CA ALA A 324 12.39 -1.15 5.94
C ALA A 324 12.48 -0.07 4.85
N ALA A 325 11.36 0.30 4.24
CA ALA A 325 11.33 1.19 3.08
C ALA A 325 11.66 2.66 3.42
N MET A 326 11.12 3.21 4.50
CA MET A 326 11.30 4.63 4.83
C MET A 326 12.79 5.03 5.00
N PRO A 327 13.62 4.34 5.81
CA PRO A 327 15.04 4.68 5.91
C PRO A 327 15.80 4.41 4.60
N ALA A 328 15.43 3.37 3.85
CA ALA A 328 16.00 3.06 2.55
C ALA A 328 15.74 4.19 1.55
N ARG A 329 14.50 4.69 1.45
CA ARG A 329 14.14 5.84 0.60
C ARG A 329 14.92 7.09 0.97
N MET A 330 15.07 7.40 2.26
CA MET A 330 15.86 8.55 2.71
C MET A 330 17.28 8.54 2.18
N ALA A 331 17.96 7.40 2.20
CA ALA A 331 19.32 7.26 1.70
C ALA A 331 19.38 7.25 0.16
N LEU A 332 18.55 6.42 -0.48
CA LEU A 332 18.62 6.18 -1.91
C LEU A 332 18.14 7.39 -2.74
N GLU A 333 17.05 8.05 -2.37
CA GLU A 333 16.51 9.20 -3.10
C GLU A 333 17.46 10.40 -3.05
N ARG A 334 18.29 10.49 -2.02
CA ARG A 334 19.32 11.52 -1.91
C ARG A 334 20.67 11.14 -2.55
N GLY A 335 20.83 9.90 -2.99
CA GLY A 335 22.12 9.39 -3.44
C GLY A 335 23.17 9.32 -2.34
N ASP A 336 22.73 9.21 -1.07
CA ASP A 336 23.63 9.06 0.08
C ASP A 336 24.05 7.59 0.20
N TRP A 337 25.02 7.22 -0.64
CA TRP A 337 25.51 5.85 -0.75
C TRP A 337 26.18 5.36 0.53
N THR A 338 26.78 6.26 1.30
CA THR A 338 27.36 5.93 2.60
C THR A 338 26.30 5.55 3.60
N ALA A 339 25.26 6.36 3.74
CA ALA A 339 24.12 6.05 4.60
C ALA A 339 23.39 4.78 4.14
N ALA A 340 23.21 4.59 2.83
CA ALA A 340 22.59 3.39 2.27
C ALA A 340 23.35 2.11 2.65
N ALA A 341 24.69 2.13 2.53
CA ALA A 341 25.56 1.00 2.89
C ALA A 341 25.52 0.64 4.38
N GLN A 342 25.13 1.58 5.25
CA GLN A 342 25.11 1.44 6.72
C GLN A 342 23.72 1.20 7.29
N LEU A 343 22.68 1.04 6.47
CA LEU A 343 21.32 0.78 6.96
C LEU A 343 21.28 -0.46 7.87
N ALA A 344 20.60 -0.32 9.01
CA ALA A 344 20.44 -1.40 9.95
C ALA A 344 19.42 -2.42 9.44
N GLN A 345 19.78 -3.71 9.47
CA GLN A 345 18.82 -4.80 9.25
C GLN A 345 17.90 -4.90 10.46
N GLN A 346 16.60 -4.84 10.22
CA GLN A 346 15.61 -4.93 11.30
C GLN A 346 15.17 -6.37 11.57
N GLY A 347 15.25 -7.24 10.57
CA GLY A 347 14.75 -8.61 10.61
C GLY A 347 13.23 -8.67 10.58
N SER A 348 12.68 -9.43 9.65
CA SER A 348 11.25 -9.63 9.54
C SER A 348 10.91 -11.07 9.16
N ARG A 349 9.65 -11.45 9.38
CA ARG A 349 9.17 -12.75 8.86
C ARG A 349 8.97 -12.77 7.34
N PHE A 350 9.13 -11.62 6.69
CA PHE A 350 8.95 -11.43 5.26
C PHE A 350 10.30 -11.20 4.58
N PRO A 351 10.90 -12.19 3.90
CA PRO A 351 12.21 -12.04 3.26
C PRO A 351 12.28 -10.87 2.27
N PHE A 352 11.16 -10.48 1.64
CA PHE A 352 11.12 -9.34 0.73
C PHE A 352 11.19 -7.97 1.43
N CYS A 353 10.78 -7.88 2.70
CA CYS A 353 10.99 -6.66 3.49
C CYS A 353 12.47 -6.51 3.85
N ASP A 354 13.12 -7.60 4.27
CA ASP A 354 14.55 -7.60 4.57
C ASP A 354 15.38 -7.34 3.31
N ALA A 355 14.93 -7.79 2.14
CA ALA A 355 15.58 -7.56 0.85
C ALA A 355 15.65 -6.06 0.49
N ILE A 356 14.71 -5.22 0.95
CA ILE A 356 14.77 -3.76 0.76
C ILE A 356 16.06 -3.19 1.37
N THR A 357 16.34 -3.54 2.62
CA THR A 357 17.54 -3.08 3.33
C THR A 357 18.80 -3.67 2.71
N THR A 358 18.79 -4.96 2.38
CA THR A 358 19.92 -5.65 1.75
C THR A 358 20.24 -5.05 0.37
N PHE A 359 19.23 -4.80 -0.47
CA PHE A 359 19.40 -4.11 -1.75
C PHE A 359 19.99 -2.71 -1.59
N SER A 360 19.49 -1.94 -0.62
CA SER A 360 19.98 -0.58 -0.38
C SER A 360 21.43 -0.57 0.07
N ARG A 361 21.81 -1.51 0.94
CA ARG A 361 23.20 -1.69 1.40
C ARG A 361 24.11 -2.11 0.26
N ALA A 362 23.67 -3.07 -0.56
CA ALA A 362 24.43 -3.54 -1.73
C ALA A 362 24.66 -2.42 -2.72
N LEU A 363 23.61 -1.63 -3.05
CA LEU A 363 23.71 -0.50 -3.96
C LEU A 363 24.60 0.60 -3.39
N GLY A 364 24.42 0.93 -2.10
CA GLY A 364 25.26 1.91 -1.40
C GLY A 364 26.73 1.51 -1.40
N ALA A 365 27.05 0.25 -1.12
CA ALA A 365 28.41 -0.29 -1.13
C ALA A 365 29.02 -0.28 -2.54
N ALA A 366 28.28 -0.73 -3.57
CA ALA A 366 28.77 -0.76 -4.94
C ALA A 366 29.08 0.66 -5.45
N ARG A 367 28.19 1.61 -5.21
CA ARG A 367 28.33 3.00 -5.63
C ARG A 367 29.31 3.81 -4.76
N GLY A 368 29.50 3.38 -3.52
CA GLY A 368 30.51 3.91 -2.59
C GLY A 368 31.91 3.35 -2.78
N GLY A 369 32.10 2.43 -3.75
CA GLY A 369 33.41 1.85 -4.09
C GLY A 369 33.82 0.66 -3.21
N ASN A 370 32.96 0.18 -2.30
CA ASN A 370 33.24 -1.03 -1.49
C ASN A 370 32.63 -2.28 -2.15
N VAL A 371 33.29 -2.75 -3.20
CA VAL A 371 32.80 -3.86 -4.03
C VAL A 371 32.64 -5.16 -3.22
N ALA A 372 33.58 -5.46 -2.31
CA ALA A 372 33.52 -6.66 -1.49
C ALA A 372 32.28 -6.69 -0.56
N ALA A 373 31.91 -5.53 0.01
CA ALA A 373 30.69 -5.43 0.79
C ALA A 373 29.46 -5.60 -0.11
N ALA A 374 29.46 -5.02 -1.32
CA ALA A 374 28.37 -5.19 -2.28
C ALA A 374 28.16 -6.66 -2.69
N GLU A 375 29.24 -7.40 -2.91
CA GLU A 375 29.20 -8.84 -3.22
C GLU A 375 28.64 -9.67 -2.04
N THR A 376 28.99 -9.31 -0.81
CA THR A 376 28.45 -9.96 0.39
C THR A 376 26.93 -9.76 0.50
N GLU A 377 26.47 -8.53 0.31
CA GLU A 377 25.03 -8.22 0.32
C GLU A 377 24.29 -8.87 -0.87
N ALA A 378 24.94 -8.99 -2.04
CA ALA A 378 24.38 -9.71 -3.19
C ALA A 378 24.13 -11.21 -2.90
N GLN A 379 25.02 -11.85 -2.12
CA GLN A 379 24.82 -13.23 -1.66
C GLN A 379 23.64 -13.34 -0.70
N THR A 380 23.47 -12.35 0.19
CA THR A 380 22.31 -12.27 1.09
C THR A 380 21.01 -12.12 0.31
N LEU A 381 20.97 -11.24 -0.71
CA LEU A 381 19.83 -11.11 -1.62
C LEU A 381 19.52 -12.43 -2.36
N ALA A 382 20.55 -13.19 -2.76
CA ALA A 382 20.35 -14.48 -3.39
C ALA A 382 19.67 -15.49 -2.45
N THR A 383 20.03 -15.48 -1.16
CA THR A 383 19.40 -16.31 -0.13
C THR A 383 17.94 -15.92 0.10
N GLN A 384 17.66 -14.61 0.20
CA GLN A 384 16.29 -14.08 0.37
C GLN A 384 15.42 -14.42 -0.85
N HIS A 385 15.94 -14.28 -2.07
CA HIS A 385 15.27 -14.69 -3.30
C HIS A 385 14.92 -16.18 -3.28
N LYS A 386 15.89 -17.05 -2.94
CA LYS A 386 15.69 -18.50 -2.86
C LYS A 386 14.57 -18.84 -1.88
N ALA A 387 14.53 -18.22 -0.71
CA ALA A 387 13.46 -18.43 0.28
C ALA A 387 12.08 -18.06 -0.28
N LEU A 388 11.96 -16.98 -1.07
CA LEU A 388 10.72 -16.59 -1.72
C LEU A 388 10.27 -17.57 -2.81
N VAL A 389 11.21 -18.10 -3.59
CA VAL A 389 10.94 -19.13 -4.61
C VAL A 389 10.44 -20.42 -3.96
N GLU A 390 11.11 -20.89 -2.91
CA GLU A 390 10.72 -22.08 -2.14
C GLU A 390 9.33 -21.91 -1.50
N ALA A 391 9.02 -20.71 -1.00
CA ALA A 391 7.71 -20.36 -0.46
C ALA A 391 6.64 -20.18 -1.56
N LYS A 392 6.99 -20.31 -2.86
CA LYS A 392 6.11 -20.05 -4.02
C LYS A 392 5.52 -18.63 -4.03
N ASN A 393 6.24 -17.67 -3.45
CA ASN A 393 5.88 -16.26 -3.46
C ASN A 393 6.44 -15.59 -4.72
N ASN A 394 5.85 -15.91 -5.86
CA ASN A 394 6.38 -15.58 -7.19
C ASN A 394 6.50 -14.08 -7.42
N TYR A 395 5.53 -13.28 -6.94
CA TYR A 395 5.58 -11.82 -7.10
C TYR A 395 6.82 -11.23 -6.43
N TRP A 396 6.99 -11.49 -5.13
CA TRP A 396 8.13 -10.96 -4.39
C TRP A 396 9.46 -11.59 -4.81
N ALA A 397 9.46 -12.84 -5.26
CA ALA A 397 10.64 -13.44 -5.88
C ALA A 397 11.08 -12.64 -7.13
N THR A 398 10.13 -12.23 -7.99
CA THR A 398 10.43 -11.38 -9.16
C THR A 398 10.97 -10.01 -8.75
N GLU A 399 10.39 -9.36 -7.74
CA GLU A 399 10.87 -8.06 -7.24
C GLU A 399 12.32 -8.16 -6.71
N VAL A 400 12.63 -9.21 -5.94
CA VAL A 400 14.00 -9.42 -5.44
C VAL A 400 14.95 -9.82 -6.57
N GLU A 401 14.49 -10.52 -7.62
CA GLU A 401 15.31 -10.82 -8.80
C GLU A 401 15.68 -9.56 -9.59
N ILE A 402 14.75 -8.59 -9.72
CA ILE A 402 15.05 -7.28 -10.30
C ILE A 402 16.17 -6.60 -9.50
N GLN A 403 16.06 -6.57 -8.17
CA GLN A 403 17.07 -5.99 -7.28
C GLN A 403 18.42 -6.69 -7.43
N ARG A 404 18.44 -8.03 -7.42
CA ARG A 404 19.67 -8.83 -7.58
C ARG A 404 20.36 -8.55 -8.90
N THR A 405 19.60 -8.51 -10.00
CA THR A 405 20.13 -8.28 -11.35
C THR A 405 20.69 -6.86 -11.47
N ALA A 406 20.00 -5.87 -10.88
CA ALA A 406 20.50 -4.49 -10.83
C ALA A 406 21.81 -4.38 -10.03
N ILE A 407 21.91 -5.03 -8.86
CA ILE A 407 23.15 -5.05 -8.05
C ILE A 407 24.28 -5.74 -8.79
N ALA A 408 24.03 -6.87 -9.46
CA ALA A 408 25.03 -7.54 -10.28
C ALA A 408 25.56 -6.61 -11.41
N GLY A 409 24.69 -5.80 -12.01
CA GLY A 409 25.08 -4.78 -12.98
C GLY A 409 26.00 -3.71 -12.38
N TRP A 410 25.70 -3.18 -11.20
CA TRP A 410 26.55 -2.19 -10.52
C TRP A 410 27.89 -2.78 -10.04
N ILE A 411 27.93 -4.03 -9.58
CA ILE A 411 29.16 -4.74 -9.26
C ILE A 411 30.02 -4.95 -10.52
N ALA A 412 29.42 -5.37 -11.63
CA ALA A 412 30.12 -5.52 -12.91
C ALA A 412 30.73 -4.19 -13.38
N LEU A 413 29.99 -3.07 -13.23
CA LEU A 413 30.53 -1.75 -13.53
C LEU A 413 31.74 -1.40 -12.66
N ALA A 414 31.66 -1.67 -11.35
CA ALA A 414 32.76 -1.44 -10.42
C ALA A 414 34.02 -2.28 -10.76
N HIS A 415 33.85 -3.44 -11.36
CA HIS A 415 34.95 -4.26 -11.91
C HIS A 415 35.40 -3.82 -13.31
N GLY A 416 34.88 -2.72 -13.86
CA GLY A 416 35.24 -2.22 -15.20
C GLY A 416 34.59 -3.00 -16.36
N GLN A 417 33.65 -3.89 -16.09
CA GLN A 417 32.98 -4.75 -17.08
C GLN A 417 31.74 -4.03 -17.68
N SER A 418 31.98 -2.91 -18.35
CA SER A 418 30.89 -1.99 -18.78
C SER A 418 29.83 -2.65 -19.66
N VAL A 419 30.21 -3.57 -20.56
CA VAL A 419 29.27 -4.27 -21.46
C VAL A 419 28.35 -5.18 -20.64
N GLU A 420 28.88 -5.94 -19.72
CA GLU A 420 28.10 -6.84 -18.85
C GLU A 420 27.24 -6.03 -17.87
N ALA A 421 27.75 -4.93 -17.34
CA ALA A 421 27.01 -4.00 -16.48
C ALA A 421 25.75 -3.48 -17.17
N LEU A 422 25.87 -2.97 -18.39
CA LEU A 422 24.73 -2.49 -19.18
C LEU A 422 23.76 -3.62 -19.54
N ARG A 423 24.26 -4.80 -19.86
CA ARG A 423 23.42 -5.96 -20.17
C ARG A 423 22.56 -6.36 -18.95
N LEU A 424 23.17 -6.45 -17.77
CA LEU A 424 22.47 -6.80 -16.52
C LEU A 424 21.49 -5.71 -16.11
N MET A 425 21.92 -4.45 -16.12
CA MET A 425 21.04 -3.35 -15.71
C MET A 425 19.86 -3.18 -16.67
N GLY A 426 20.08 -3.37 -17.98
CA GLY A 426 19.01 -3.41 -18.98
C GLY A 426 18.03 -4.56 -18.74
N ALA A 427 18.53 -5.76 -18.42
CA ALA A 427 17.69 -6.91 -18.08
C ALA A 427 16.84 -6.66 -16.82
N ALA A 428 17.40 -6.03 -15.77
CA ALA A 428 16.67 -5.64 -14.58
C ALA A 428 15.55 -4.64 -14.92
N ALA A 429 15.85 -3.62 -15.72
CA ALA A 429 14.88 -2.61 -16.15
C ALA A 429 13.75 -3.21 -17.00
N ASP A 430 14.08 -4.11 -17.93
CA ASP A 430 13.09 -4.79 -18.77
C ASP A 430 12.21 -5.78 -17.97
N LEU A 431 12.75 -6.40 -16.92
CA LEU A 431 11.97 -7.26 -16.02
C LEU A 431 11.03 -6.41 -15.16
N GLU A 432 11.51 -5.27 -14.64
CA GLU A 432 10.70 -4.33 -13.84
C GLU A 432 9.54 -3.76 -14.67
N ASP A 433 9.76 -3.40 -15.93
CA ASP A 433 8.72 -2.88 -16.82
C ASP A 433 7.57 -3.88 -17.03
N ARG A 434 7.83 -5.19 -16.91
CA ARG A 434 6.83 -6.25 -17.06
C ARG A 434 6.13 -6.64 -15.77
N ASN A 435 6.46 -6.00 -14.65
CA ASN A 435 5.88 -6.31 -13.34
C ASN A 435 5.36 -5.03 -12.67
N GLU A 436 4.04 -4.96 -12.41
CA GLU A 436 3.48 -3.80 -11.72
C GLU A 436 3.89 -3.76 -10.24
N LYS A 437 4.03 -2.55 -9.68
CA LYS A 437 4.30 -2.42 -8.25
C LYS A 437 3.18 -3.01 -7.41
N HIS A 438 3.51 -3.57 -6.27
CA HIS A 438 2.53 -4.00 -5.28
C HIS A 438 1.79 -2.81 -4.67
N ILE A 439 0.54 -3.00 -4.28
CA ILE A 439 -0.27 -1.95 -3.63
C ILE A 439 0.28 -1.50 -2.27
N VAL A 440 1.15 -2.29 -1.63
CA VAL A 440 1.78 -1.94 -0.34
C VAL A 440 2.79 -0.79 -0.45
N THR A 441 3.27 -0.48 -1.64
CA THR A 441 4.32 0.53 -1.84
C THR A 441 3.82 1.73 -2.66
N PRO A 442 4.23 2.96 -2.31
CA PRO A 442 3.99 4.13 -3.16
C PRO A 442 4.72 4.06 -4.50
N GLY A 443 5.91 3.48 -4.53
CA GLY A 443 6.76 3.36 -5.71
C GLY A 443 7.94 2.44 -5.46
N ARG A 444 8.73 2.16 -6.48
CA ARG A 444 9.98 1.41 -6.38
C ARG A 444 10.95 2.09 -5.42
N MET A 445 11.90 1.36 -4.82
CA MET A 445 12.95 1.98 -4.00
C MET A 445 13.78 2.96 -4.84
N VAL A 446 14.28 2.50 -5.97
CA VAL A 446 14.75 3.31 -7.10
C VAL A 446 14.36 2.54 -8.36
N PRO A 447 13.62 3.12 -9.29
CA PRO A 447 13.28 2.46 -10.55
C PRO A 447 14.51 1.98 -11.30
N ALA A 448 14.47 0.76 -11.83
CA ALA A 448 15.60 0.18 -12.55
C ALA A 448 15.99 1.01 -13.81
N ARG A 449 15.00 1.69 -14.45
CA ARG A 449 15.28 2.64 -15.55
C ARG A 449 16.08 3.86 -15.08
N GLU A 450 15.86 4.38 -13.86
CA GLU A 450 16.68 5.45 -13.29
C GLU A 450 18.12 4.98 -13.07
N LEU A 451 18.29 3.79 -12.46
CA LEU A 451 19.61 3.21 -12.24
C LEU A 451 20.36 2.93 -13.55
N LEU A 452 19.65 2.51 -14.61
CA LEU A 452 20.24 2.35 -15.95
C LEU A 452 20.64 3.70 -16.54
N GLY A 453 19.79 4.72 -16.41
CA GLY A 453 20.10 6.09 -16.85
C GLY A 453 21.36 6.63 -16.16
N GLU A 454 21.48 6.45 -14.85
CA GLU A 454 22.67 6.86 -14.08
C GLU A 454 23.92 6.10 -14.52
N MET A 455 23.82 4.78 -14.73
CA MET A 455 24.93 3.96 -15.23
C MET A 455 25.39 4.44 -16.60
N LEU A 456 24.47 4.78 -17.51
CA LEU A 456 24.77 5.32 -18.84
C LEU A 456 25.44 6.70 -18.74
N MET A 457 25.06 7.54 -17.76
CA MET A 457 25.74 8.83 -17.52
C MET A 457 27.19 8.61 -17.07
N GLU A 458 27.45 7.67 -16.16
CA GLU A 458 28.81 7.32 -15.73
C GLU A 458 29.67 6.79 -16.89
N LEU A 459 29.06 6.04 -17.82
CA LEU A 459 29.70 5.53 -19.03
C LEU A 459 29.74 6.55 -20.17
N LYS A 460 29.41 7.82 -19.90
CA LYS A 460 29.46 8.93 -20.88
C LYS A 460 28.57 8.71 -22.11
N GLN A 461 27.41 8.11 -21.91
CA GLN A 461 26.39 7.86 -22.93
C GLN A 461 25.09 8.68 -22.63
N PRO A 462 25.19 10.03 -22.59
CA PRO A 462 24.08 10.86 -22.10
C PRO A 462 22.83 10.80 -22.99
N GLY A 463 22.97 10.61 -24.30
CA GLY A 463 21.80 10.44 -25.18
C GLY A 463 20.98 9.21 -24.86
N ALA A 464 21.62 8.06 -24.55
CA ALA A 464 20.94 6.86 -24.12
C ALA A 464 20.37 7.01 -22.70
N ALA A 465 21.11 7.67 -21.80
CA ALA A 465 20.64 7.96 -20.45
C ALA A 465 19.35 8.79 -20.45
N LEU A 466 19.26 9.81 -21.30
CA LEU A 466 18.06 10.63 -21.45
C LEU A 466 16.81 9.78 -21.77
N VAL A 467 16.95 8.83 -22.69
CA VAL A 467 15.85 7.92 -23.07
C VAL A 467 15.39 7.12 -21.86
N GLU A 468 16.31 6.58 -21.05
CA GLU A 468 15.94 5.75 -19.90
C GLU A 468 15.28 6.56 -18.77
N PHE A 469 15.74 7.78 -18.50
CA PHE A 469 15.07 8.68 -17.57
C PHE A 469 13.66 9.09 -18.06
N GLU A 470 13.48 9.35 -19.35
CA GLU A 470 12.16 9.66 -19.92
C GLU A 470 11.22 8.44 -19.84
N ARG A 471 11.71 7.22 -20.08
CA ARG A 471 10.94 5.98 -19.92
C ARG A 471 10.52 5.77 -18.47
N SER A 472 11.39 6.04 -17.50
CA SER A 472 11.04 5.98 -16.08
C SER A 472 9.87 6.90 -15.75
N GLN A 473 9.86 8.14 -16.28
CA GLN A 473 8.78 9.10 -16.03
C GLN A 473 7.43 8.74 -16.66
N VAL A 474 7.40 7.86 -17.66
CA VAL A 474 6.14 7.34 -18.21
C VAL A 474 5.41 6.46 -17.17
N ARG A 475 6.16 5.70 -16.38
CA ARG A 475 5.58 4.80 -15.36
C ARG A 475 5.43 5.46 -13.99
N GLU A 476 6.38 6.29 -13.62
CA GLU A 476 6.41 7.01 -12.33
C GLU A 476 6.67 8.53 -12.61
N PRO A 477 5.62 9.28 -12.97
CA PRO A 477 5.76 10.68 -13.36
C PRO A 477 6.15 11.57 -12.17
N ASN A 478 6.79 12.70 -12.48
CA ASN A 478 7.22 13.70 -11.51
C ASN A 478 8.20 13.18 -10.44
N ARG A 479 8.96 12.13 -10.72
CA ARG A 479 10.05 11.75 -9.83
C ARG A 479 11.22 12.74 -9.94
N PHE A 480 11.72 13.19 -8.78
CA PHE A 480 12.81 14.14 -8.68
C PHE A 480 14.07 13.65 -9.44
N ARG A 481 14.50 12.41 -9.14
CA ARG A 481 15.73 11.84 -9.74
C ARG A 481 15.62 11.68 -11.25
N SER A 482 14.49 11.19 -11.75
CA SER A 482 14.27 11.04 -13.20
C SER A 482 14.32 12.39 -13.91
N ILE A 483 13.69 13.43 -13.36
CA ILE A 483 13.70 14.77 -13.96
C ILE A 483 15.12 15.37 -13.92
N ALA A 484 15.79 15.29 -12.78
CA ALA A 484 17.14 15.79 -12.61
C ALA A 484 18.14 15.08 -13.53
N GLY A 485 18.06 13.74 -13.62
CA GLY A 485 18.88 12.92 -14.51
C GLY A 485 18.64 13.23 -15.99
N ALA A 486 17.37 13.34 -16.39
CA ALA A 486 17.01 13.72 -17.76
C ALA A 486 17.49 15.13 -18.12
N ALA A 487 17.40 16.09 -17.19
CA ALA A 487 17.89 17.44 -17.40
C ALA A 487 19.42 17.47 -17.62
N LEU A 488 20.16 16.77 -16.77
CA LEU A 488 21.61 16.63 -16.89
C LEU A 488 22.00 15.90 -18.19
N ALA A 489 21.31 14.83 -18.55
CA ALA A 489 21.57 14.07 -19.76
C ALA A 489 21.32 14.91 -21.03
N ALA A 490 20.24 15.70 -21.04
CA ALA A 490 19.96 16.63 -22.13
C ALA A 490 21.02 17.73 -22.25
N ASP A 491 21.47 18.30 -21.12
CA ASP A 491 22.52 19.32 -21.09
C ASP A 491 23.84 18.80 -21.66
N VAL A 492 24.31 17.65 -21.15
CA VAL A 492 25.57 17.02 -21.60
C VAL A 492 25.48 16.55 -23.07
N SER A 493 24.29 16.21 -23.56
CA SER A 493 24.04 15.87 -24.96
C SER A 493 23.96 17.10 -25.89
N GLY A 494 23.97 18.33 -25.35
CA GLY A 494 23.86 19.57 -26.10
C GLY A 494 22.44 20.00 -26.48
N ASP A 495 21.39 19.29 -26.00
CA ASP A 495 19.98 19.70 -26.17
C ASP A 495 19.62 20.76 -25.12
N ARG A 496 20.13 21.97 -25.34
CA ARG A 496 19.92 23.09 -24.39
C ARG A 496 18.47 23.44 -24.17
N ALA A 497 17.63 23.33 -25.20
CA ALA A 497 16.21 23.66 -25.08
C ALA A 497 15.47 22.66 -24.15
N LYS A 498 15.75 21.36 -24.31
CA LYS A 498 15.19 20.31 -23.46
C LYS A 498 15.74 20.43 -22.02
N ALA A 499 17.04 20.62 -21.86
CA ALA A 499 17.69 20.82 -20.56
C ALA A 499 17.03 21.99 -19.79
N LYS A 500 16.86 23.14 -20.42
CA LYS A 500 16.21 24.31 -19.81
C LYS A 500 14.79 24.02 -19.36
N ARG A 501 13.99 23.33 -20.17
CA ARG A 501 12.61 22.95 -19.78
C ARG A 501 12.59 21.98 -18.60
N LEU A 502 13.48 20.98 -18.59
CA LEU A 502 13.54 19.99 -17.54
C LEU A 502 14.07 20.58 -16.23
N TYR A 503 15.09 21.44 -16.26
CA TYR A 503 15.55 22.15 -15.06
C TYR A 503 14.48 23.10 -14.51
N ALA A 504 13.77 23.83 -15.37
CA ALA A 504 12.65 24.67 -14.93
C ALA A 504 11.54 23.83 -14.26
N ARG A 505 11.19 22.67 -14.85
CA ARG A 505 10.23 21.72 -14.24
C ARG A 505 10.71 21.19 -12.89
N LEU A 506 12.01 20.87 -12.76
CA LEU A 506 12.59 20.42 -11.49
C LEU A 506 12.47 21.50 -10.41
N LEU A 507 12.76 22.75 -10.75
CA LEU A 507 12.63 23.89 -9.82
C LEU A 507 11.17 24.16 -9.42
N GLU A 508 10.24 24.00 -10.35
CA GLU A 508 8.81 24.10 -10.06
C GLU A 508 8.35 22.98 -9.12
N LEU A 509 8.74 21.73 -9.41
CA LEU A 509 8.43 20.57 -8.59
C LEU A 509 8.94 20.73 -7.16
N ALA A 510 10.19 21.17 -7.02
CA ALA A 510 10.89 21.30 -5.75
C ALA A 510 10.97 22.75 -5.24
N ARG A 511 9.97 23.59 -5.57
CA ARG A 511 9.93 25.01 -5.14
C ARG A 511 9.96 25.20 -3.63
N ASP A 512 9.40 24.24 -2.90
CA ASP A 512 9.31 24.23 -1.43
C ASP A 512 10.36 23.27 -0.81
N ALA A 513 11.45 22.97 -1.54
CA ALA A 513 12.53 22.13 -1.03
C ALA A 513 13.13 22.75 0.25
N ASP A 514 13.34 21.90 1.26
CA ASP A 514 13.78 22.31 2.60
C ASP A 514 15.25 21.92 2.90
N SER A 515 15.93 21.35 1.91
CA SER A 515 17.32 20.90 2.03
C SER A 515 18.11 21.23 0.75
N PRO A 516 19.41 21.48 0.89
CA PRO A 516 20.27 21.65 -0.29
C PRO A 516 20.40 20.31 -1.02
N ARG A 517 20.20 20.35 -2.34
CA ARG A 517 20.48 19.25 -3.27
C ARG A 517 21.31 19.76 -4.45
N PRO A 518 22.40 19.09 -4.81
CA PRO A 518 23.28 19.52 -5.92
C PRO A 518 22.53 19.73 -7.25
N GLU A 519 21.49 18.93 -7.49
CA GLU A 519 20.65 19.00 -8.68
C GLU A 519 19.87 20.33 -8.75
N LEU A 520 19.38 20.81 -7.60
CA LEU A 520 18.66 22.08 -7.54
C LEU A 520 19.60 23.28 -7.74
N GLU A 521 20.79 23.23 -7.17
CA GLU A 521 21.80 24.28 -7.39
C GLU A 521 22.23 24.35 -8.84
N ARG A 522 22.43 23.20 -9.49
CA ARG A 522 22.70 23.13 -10.93
C ARG A 522 21.53 23.68 -11.76
N ALA A 523 20.30 23.30 -11.41
CA ALA A 523 19.10 23.76 -12.12
C ALA A 523 18.96 25.30 -12.02
N LYS A 524 19.15 25.89 -10.83
CA LYS A 524 19.14 27.34 -10.62
C LYS A 524 20.20 28.04 -11.47
N ALA A 525 21.44 27.55 -11.42
CA ALA A 525 22.54 28.13 -12.19
C ALA A 525 22.27 28.04 -13.70
N TYR A 526 21.76 26.91 -14.18
CA TYR A 526 21.49 26.71 -15.62
C TYR A 526 20.37 27.62 -16.13
N VAL A 527 19.25 27.71 -15.38
CA VAL A 527 18.11 28.56 -15.77
C VAL A 527 18.47 30.05 -15.69
N ALA A 528 19.32 30.46 -14.75
CA ALA A 528 19.79 31.84 -14.65
C ALA A 528 20.78 32.26 -15.75
N ALA A 529 21.53 31.31 -16.31
CA ALA A 529 22.55 31.58 -17.34
C ALA A 529 21.98 31.69 -18.77
N GLY A 530 20.74 31.30 -18.98
CA GLY A 530 20.16 31.30 -20.34
C GLY A 530 18.68 31.26 -20.41
#